data_94eac0994140ccb4c97781cd0680d325
#
_entry.id   94eac0994140ccb4c97781cd0680d325
#
_cell.length_a   1.000
_cell.length_b   1.000
_cell.length_c   1.000
_cell.angle_alpha   90.00
_cell.angle_beta   90.00
_cell.angle_gamma   90.00
#
_symmetry.space_group_name_H-M   'P 1'
#
loop_
_entity.id
_entity.type
_entity.pdbx_description
1 polymer ?
#
loop_
_entity_poly.entity_id
_entity_poly.type
_entity_poly.pdbx_seq_one_letter_code
_entity_poly.pdbx_strand_id
1 'polypeptide(L)'
;GKGEQPIILLHGLMGGVENFGEMVDFISEEYKVYGLDLKLFEGSLLKVSVKSLSDYLYEFMSLLGIESTVLIGNSMGGHVGLIFTKDHPEKVDALILTGSSGLFEESMGSSFPRRKNKDYIREKTEEVFYDPKVATDELVDRVFEIANNRISILRLLGYAKSAIRHNMANDIPKITKPTCLIWGAEDKVTPPHV
;
A
#
# COMPACT_ATOMS: atom_id res chain seq x y z
N GLY A 1 -19.21 -7.32 4.98
CA GLY A 1 -19.58 -8.44 4.11
C GLY A 1 -20.44 -9.48 4.84
N LYS A 2 -20.96 -10.45 4.10
CA LYS A 2 -21.91 -11.46 4.62
C LYS A 2 -21.21 -12.73 5.15
N GLY A 3 -19.96 -12.96 4.75
CA GLY A 3 -19.19 -14.15 5.15
C GLY A 3 -18.54 -14.05 6.52
N GLU A 4 -17.92 -15.15 6.95
CA GLU A 4 -17.21 -15.21 8.23
C GLU A 4 -15.70 -15.03 8.05
N GLN A 5 -15.13 -15.51 6.92
CA GLN A 5 -13.71 -15.40 6.65
C GLN A 5 -13.30 -13.93 6.48
N PRO A 6 -12.41 -13.41 7.34
CA PRO A 6 -11.96 -12.03 7.23
C PRO A 6 -10.98 -11.84 6.07
N ILE A 7 -11.16 -10.73 5.35
CA ILE A 7 -10.20 -10.21 4.37
C ILE A 7 -9.86 -8.79 4.77
N ILE A 8 -8.58 -8.46 4.83
CA ILE A 8 -8.13 -7.09 5.14
C ILE A 8 -7.44 -6.51 3.90
N LEU A 9 -7.91 -5.32 3.50
CA LEU A 9 -7.40 -4.56 2.36
C LEU A 9 -6.41 -3.49 2.85
N LEU A 10 -5.23 -3.45 2.25
CA LEU A 10 -4.12 -2.55 2.59
C LEU A 10 -3.77 -1.70 1.36
N HIS A 11 -4.06 -0.40 1.42
CA HIS A 11 -3.88 0.51 0.30
C HIS A 11 -2.43 1.01 0.11
N GLY A 12 -2.16 1.59 -1.05
CA GLY A 12 -0.88 2.19 -1.40
C GLY A 12 -0.67 3.59 -0.82
N LEU A 13 0.52 4.16 -1.05
CA LEU A 13 1.01 5.38 -0.41
C LEU A 13 0.17 6.63 -0.71
N MET A 14 -0.34 6.80 -1.92
CA MET A 14 -1.17 7.94 -2.33
C MET A 14 -2.65 7.59 -2.45
N GLY A 15 -3.01 6.37 -2.08
CA GLY A 15 -4.37 5.86 -2.15
C GLY A 15 -5.08 5.82 -0.81
N GLY A 16 -6.24 5.20 -0.84
CA GLY A 16 -7.09 4.90 0.31
C GLY A 16 -7.88 3.63 0.04
N VAL A 17 -8.79 3.29 0.94
CA VAL A 17 -9.65 2.11 0.80
C VAL A 17 -10.52 2.17 -0.48
N GLU A 18 -10.84 3.38 -0.93
CA GLU A 18 -11.58 3.65 -2.18
C GLU A 18 -10.90 3.08 -3.43
N ASN A 19 -9.59 2.85 -3.42
CA ASN A 19 -8.87 2.27 -4.55
C ASN A 19 -9.26 0.82 -4.85
N PHE A 20 -9.88 0.13 -3.90
CA PHE A 20 -10.37 -1.23 -4.10
C PHE A 20 -11.76 -1.29 -4.73
N GLY A 21 -12.50 -0.16 -4.76
CA GLY A 21 -13.71 0.07 -5.56
C GLY A 21 -14.68 -1.11 -5.62
N GLU A 22 -15.09 -1.46 -6.85
CA GLU A 22 -16.04 -2.54 -7.13
C GLU A 22 -15.60 -3.92 -6.61
N MET A 23 -14.30 -4.14 -6.42
CA MET A 23 -13.81 -5.40 -5.85
C MET A 23 -14.39 -5.62 -4.44
N VAL A 24 -14.53 -4.55 -3.64
CA VAL A 24 -15.11 -4.64 -2.28
C VAL A 24 -16.54 -5.15 -2.34
N ASP A 25 -17.36 -4.64 -3.26
CA ASP A 25 -18.73 -5.06 -3.41
C ASP A 25 -18.82 -6.53 -3.78
N PHE A 26 -17.99 -6.95 -4.75
CA PHE A 26 -17.95 -8.34 -5.21
C PHE A 26 -17.52 -9.31 -4.10
N ILE A 27 -16.40 -9.08 -3.44
CA ILE A 27 -15.88 -10.02 -2.43
C ILE A 27 -16.67 -9.98 -1.12
N SER A 28 -17.35 -8.88 -0.79
CA SER A 28 -18.16 -8.75 0.42
C SER A 28 -19.42 -9.59 0.42
N GLU A 29 -19.81 -10.17 -0.71
CA GLU A 29 -20.93 -11.11 -0.76
C GLU A 29 -20.62 -12.42 -0.05
N GLU A 30 -19.35 -12.87 -0.12
CA GLU A 30 -18.90 -14.15 0.44
C GLU A 30 -17.96 -14.03 1.62
N TYR A 31 -17.31 -12.87 1.79
CA TYR A 31 -16.27 -12.64 2.80
C TYR A 31 -16.61 -11.46 3.72
N LYS A 32 -15.98 -11.45 4.90
CA LYS A 32 -16.04 -10.32 5.82
C LYS A 32 -14.88 -9.36 5.54
N VAL A 33 -15.16 -8.31 4.76
CA VAL A 33 -14.13 -7.39 4.24
C VAL A 33 -13.92 -6.21 5.17
N TYR A 34 -12.65 -5.92 5.46
CA TYR A 34 -12.19 -4.75 6.20
C TYR A 34 -11.23 -3.94 5.35
N GLY A 35 -11.49 -2.65 5.18
CA GLY A 35 -10.54 -1.71 4.61
C GLY A 35 -9.78 -1.01 5.72
N LEU A 36 -8.48 -1.25 5.85
CA LEU A 36 -7.65 -0.56 6.84
C LEU A 36 -7.08 0.73 6.24
N ASP A 37 -7.53 1.86 6.76
CA ASP A 37 -6.89 3.14 6.47
C ASP A 37 -5.54 3.19 7.21
N LEU A 38 -4.44 3.14 6.47
CA LEU A 38 -3.09 3.07 7.01
C LEU A 38 -2.61 4.36 7.69
N LYS A 39 -3.42 5.43 7.71
CA LYS A 39 -3.10 6.70 8.39
C LYS A 39 -1.72 7.29 8.01
N LEU A 40 -1.33 7.16 6.74
CA LEU A 40 0.02 7.45 6.24
C LEU A 40 0.46 8.90 6.49
N PHE A 41 -0.49 9.83 6.51
CA PHE A 41 -0.23 11.26 6.66
C PHE A 41 -0.61 11.82 8.04
N GLU A 42 -0.89 10.95 9.03
CA GLU A 42 -1.30 11.31 10.38
C GLU A 42 -0.29 10.84 11.44
N GLY A 43 -0.47 11.29 12.70
CA GLY A 43 0.29 10.82 13.86
C GLY A 43 1.73 11.35 13.95
N SER A 44 2.59 10.68 14.70
CA SER A 44 3.98 11.09 14.98
C SER A 44 4.92 10.79 13.81
N LEU A 45 5.80 11.74 13.47
CA LEU A 45 6.88 11.53 12.49
C LEU A 45 7.90 10.45 12.92
N LEU A 46 8.01 10.17 14.22
CA LEU A 46 8.89 9.13 14.75
C LEU A 46 8.43 7.70 14.43
N LYS A 47 7.15 7.52 14.10
CA LYS A 47 6.54 6.23 13.75
C LYS A 47 6.38 6.03 12.24
N VAL A 48 7.01 6.84 11.40
CA VAL A 48 6.91 6.73 9.95
C VAL A 48 7.82 5.61 9.45
N SER A 49 7.29 4.40 9.35
CA SER A 49 7.98 3.25 8.77
C SER A 49 6.98 2.19 8.30
N VAL A 50 7.38 1.35 7.33
CA VAL A 50 6.56 0.21 6.87
C VAL A 50 6.35 -0.79 8.02
N LYS A 51 7.36 -0.97 8.88
CA LYS A 51 7.24 -1.82 10.07
C LYS A 51 6.17 -1.30 11.04
N SER A 52 6.12 0.02 11.30
CA SER A 52 5.08 0.60 12.17
C SER A 52 3.67 0.44 11.58
N LEU A 53 3.51 0.39 10.26
CA LEU A 53 2.24 0.08 9.62
C LEU A 53 1.86 -1.40 9.81
N SER A 54 2.83 -2.30 9.77
CA SER A 54 2.63 -3.71 10.11
C SER A 54 2.21 -3.88 11.58
N ASP A 55 2.83 -3.15 12.50
CA ASP A 55 2.44 -3.14 13.92
C ASP A 55 1.01 -2.59 14.10
N TYR A 56 0.64 -1.57 13.35
CA TYR A 56 -0.71 -1.02 13.35
C TYR A 56 -1.76 -2.02 12.83
N LEU A 57 -1.42 -2.81 11.80
CA LEU A 57 -2.26 -3.92 11.35
C LEU A 57 -2.45 -4.96 12.46
N TYR A 58 -1.39 -5.28 13.21
CA TYR A 58 -1.48 -6.20 14.35
C TYR A 58 -2.43 -5.67 15.44
N GLU A 59 -2.29 -4.40 15.79
CA GLU A 59 -3.18 -3.74 16.76
C GLU A 59 -4.63 -3.75 16.28
N PHE A 60 -4.88 -3.46 15.00
CA PHE A 60 -6.21 -3.49 14.38
C PHE A 60 -6.85 -4.88 14.47
N MET A 61 -6.12 -5.94 14.07
CA MET A 61 -6.61 -7.31 14.16
C MET A 61 -6.91 -7.71 15.60
N SER A 62 -6.03 -7.34 16.53
CA SER A 62 -6.18 -7.63 17.96
C SER A 62 -7.42 -6.95 18.54
N LEU A 63 -7.67 -5.68 18.19
CA LEU A 63 -8.83 -4.91 18.65
C LEU A 63 -10.16 -5.52 18.18
N LEU A 64 -10.18 -6.09 16.97
CA LEU A 64 -11.37 -6.70 16.38
C LEU A 64 -11.50 -8.21 16.69
N GLY A 65 -10.54 -8.80 17.40
CA GLY A 65 -10.52 -10.23 17.69
C GLY A 65 -10.33 -11.10 16.43
N ILE A 66 -9.67 -10.58 15.40
CA ILE A 66 -9.35 -11.31 14.16
C ILE A 66 -8.13 -12.19 14.43
N GLU A 67 -8.32 -13.50 14.45
CA GLU A 67 -7.25 -14.47 14.71
C GLU A 67 -6.36 -14.65 13.49
N SER A 68 -6.96 -14.88 12.32
CA SER A 68 -6.26 -14.97 11.03
C SER A 68 -7.08 -14.33 9.89
N THR A 69 -6.44 -13.99 8.78
CA THR A 69 -7.07 -13.27 7.68
C THR A 69 -6.36 -13.53 6.35
N VAL A 70 -7.09 -13.35 5.26
CA VAL A 70 -6.48 -13.11 3.95
C VAL A 70 -6.10 -11.63 3.84
N LEU A 71 -4.86 -11.33 3.48
CA LEU A 71 -4.39 -9.97 3.22
C LEU A 71 -4.39 -9.68 1.71
N ILE A 72 -5.00 -8.57 1.32
CA ILE A 72 -4.90 -8.03 -0.05
C ILE A 72 -4.18 -6.70 0.04
N GLY A 73 -2.97 -6.63 -0.49
CA GLY A 73 -2.13 -5.44 -0.39
C GLY A 73 -1.73 -4.88 -1.75
N ASN A 74 -1.96 -3.57 -1.94
CA ASN A 74 -1.52 -2.84 -3.12
C ASN A 74 -0.29 -1.98 -2.79
N SER A 75 0.75 -2.04 -3.63
CA SER A 75 1.94 -1.19 -3.51
C SER A 75 2.54 -1.21 -2.09
N MET A 76 2.58 -0.08 -1.38
CA MET A 76 3.00 0.02 0.03
C MET A 76 2.21 -0.93 0.94
N GLY A 77 0.90 -1.10 0.71
CA GLY A 77 0.07 -2.05 1.46
C GLY A 77 0.50 -3.50 1.25
N GLY A 78 0.96 -3.85 0.05
CA GLY A 78 1.56 -5.17 -0.21
C GLY A 78 2.85 -5.37 0.58
N HIS A 79 3.71 -4.36 0.66
CA HIS A 79 4.92 -4.40 1.49
C HIS A 79 4.60 -4.58 3.00
N VAL A 80 3.58 -3.87 3.49
CA VAL A 80 3.06 -4.07 4.85
C VAL A 80 2.61 -5.52 5.05
N GLY A 81 1.86 -6.07 4.09
CA GLY A 81 1.41 -7.46 4.10
C GLY A 81 2.56 -8.47 4.13
N LEU A 82 3.62 -8.23 3.35
CA LEU A 82 4.84 -9.06 3.34
C LEU A 82 5.54 -9.05 4.71
N ILE A 83 5.78 -7.87 5.29
CA ILE A 83 6.40 -7.74 6.62
C ILE A 83 5.53 -8.42 7.68
N PHE A 84 4.21 -8.17 7.63
CA PHE A 84 3.27 -8.77 8.57
C PHE A 84 3.26 -10.29 8.48
N THR A 85 3.21 -10.84 7.26
CA THR A 85 3.21 -12.29 7.03
C THR A 85 4.50 -12.95 7.52
N LYS A 86 5.65 -12.28 7.35
CA LYS A 86 6.94 -12.74 7.87
C LYS A 86 6.94 -12.77 9.41
N ASP A 87 6.45 -11.71 10.04
CA ASP A 87 6.54 -11.51 11.50
C ASP A 87 5.43 -12.28 12.25
N HIS A 88 4.26 -12.50 11.62
CA HIS A 88 3.07 -13.12 12.20
C HIS A 88 2.42 -14.13 11.24
N PRO A 89 3.15 -15.17 10.81
CA PRO A 89 2.64 -16.13 9.83
C PRO A 89 1.37 -16.85 10.30
N GLU A 90 1.20 -17.06 11.60
CA GLU A 90 0.01 -17.68 12.17
C GLU A 90 -1.27 -16.85 11.98
N LYS A 91 -1.14 -15.54 11.73
CA LYS A 91 -2.26 -14.62 11.55
C LYS A 91 -2.64 -14.41 10.07
N VAL A 92 -1.97 -15.08 9.16
CA VAL A 92 -2.22 -14.91 7.71
C VAL A 92 -2.58 -16.26 7.10
N ASP A 93 -3.75 -16.34 6.47
CA ASP A 93 -4.20 -17.52 5.75
C ASP A 93 -3.66 -17.54 4.32
N ALA A 94 -3.71 -16.40 3.65
CA ALA A 94 -3.17 -16.20 2.31
C ALA A 94 -2.81 -14.72 2.09
N LEU A 95 -1.95 -14.46 1.10
CA LEU A 95 -1.50 -13.13 0.72
C LEU A 95 -1.78 -12.88 -0.77
N ILE A 96 -2.43 -11.78 -1.08
CA ILE A 96 -2.67 -11.32 -2.46
C ILE A 96 -1.97 -9.98 -2.63
N LEU A 97 -1.01 -9.91 -3.54
CA LEU A 97 -0.19 -8.73 -3.79
C LEU A 97 -0.52 -8.16 -5.17
N THR A 98 -0.87 -6.88 -5.21
CA THR A 98 -1.15 -6.15 -6.45
C THR A 98 -0.13 -5.02 -6.62
N GLY A 99 0.77 -5.14 -7.61
CA GLY A 99 1.83 -4.14 -7.83
C GLY A 99 2.58 -3.81 -6.53
N SER A 100 2.99 -4.82 -5.75
CA SER A 100 3.54 -4.63 -4.40
C SER A 100 4.93 -3.99 -4.44
N SER A 101 5.19 -3.07 -3.52
CA SER A 101 6.56 -2.68 -3.18
C SER A 101 7.21 -3.70 -2.23
N GLY A 102 8.50 -3.54 -1.97
CA GLY A 102 9.27 -4.40 -1.06
C GLY A 102 10.54 -5.02 -1.64
N LEU A 103 10.71 -4.99 -2.96
CA LEU A 103 11.93 -5.46 -3.64
C LEU A 103 12.71 -4.33 -4.30
N PHE A 104 12.03 -3.46 -5.03
CA PHE A 104 12.64 -2.40 -5.81
C PHE A 104 11.77 -1.14 -5.82
N GLU A 105 12.38 0.00 -5.58
CA GLU A 105 11.67 1.26 -5.29
C GLU A 105 12.27 2.41 -6.10
N GLU A 106 12.37 2.26 -7.44
CA GLU A 106 12.98 3.30 -8.30
C GLU A 106 12.24 4.64 -8.22
N SER A 107 10.93 4.58 -8.24
CA SER A 107 10.08 5.78 -8.30
C SER A 107 10.03 6.57 -7.00
N MET A 108 10.28 5.93 -5.86
CA MET A 108 10.19 6.59 -4.55
C MET A 108 11.34 7.56 -4.26
N GLY A 109 12.43 7.51 -5.03
CA GLY A 109 13.58 8.40 -4.91
C GLY A 109 13.48 9.70 -5.72
N SER A 110 12.52 9.82 -6.62
CA SER A 110 12.36 11.03 -7.41
C SER A 110 11.76 12.15 -6.58
N SER A 111 12.55 13.17 -6.29
CA SER A 111 12.05 14.41 -5.74
C SER A 111 11.05 15.05 -6.71
N PHE A 112 10.02 15.69 -6.19
CA PHE A 112 9.14 16.56 -6.99
C PHE A 112 9.77 17.96 -7.13
N PRO A 113 10.73 18.18 -8.05
CA PRO A 113 11.47 19.44 -8.10
C PRO A 113 10.57 20.63 -8.45
N ARG A 114 9.44 20.39 -9.12
CA ARG A 114 8.45 21.39 -9.54
C ARG A 114 7.12 21.23 -8.80
N ARG A 115 7.14 20.81 -7.53
CA ARG A 115 5.92 20.52 -6.74
C ARG A 115 4.90 21.67 -6.65
N LYS A 116 5.31 22.92 -6.89
CA LYS A 116 4.42 24.08 -6.92
C LYS A 116 3.69 24.25 -8.25
N ASN A 117 4.07 23.52 -9.29
CA ASN A 117 3.41 23.54 -10.59
C ASN A 117 2.41 22.37 -10.64
N LYS A 118 1.11 22.70 -10.69
CA LYS A 118 0.03 21.71 -10.68
C LYS A 118 0.02 20.87 -11.96
N ASP A 119 0.37 21.46 -13.12
CA ASP A 119 0.44 20.72 -14.39
C ASP A 119 1.54 19.66 -14.33
N TYR A 120 2.69 19.97 -13.75
CA TYR A 120 3.76 19.01 -13.50
C TYR A 120 3.32 17.87 -12.56
N ILE A 121 2.57 18.20 -11.50
CA ILE A 121 2.03 17.17 -10.59
C ILE A 121 1.02 16.29 -11.33
N ARG A 122 0.16 16.89 -12.19
CA ARG A 122 -0.76 16.13 -13.04
C ARG A 122 -0.01 15.15 -13.93
N GLU A 123 0.95 15.62 -14.70
CA GLU A 123 1.79 14.77 -15.56
C GLU A 123 2.39 13.59 -14.77
N LYS A 124 2.97 13.86 -13.60
CA LYS A 124 3.57 12.81 -12.75
C LYS A 124 2.53 11.85 -12.12
N THR A 125 1.32 12.32 -11.88
CA THR A 125 0.24 11.46 -11.39
C THR A 125 -0.29 10.56 -12.51
N GLU A 126 -0.44 11.09 -13.71
CA GLU A 126 -0.87 10.36 -14.91
C GLU A 126 0.13 9.26 -15.29
N GLU A 127 1.44 9.51 -15.16
CA GLU A 127 2.50 8.52 -15.44
C GLU A 127 2.42 7.24 -14.59
N VAL A 128 1.75 7.29 -13.44
CA VAL A 128 1.57 6.14 -12.54
C VAL A 128 0.55 5.13 -13.08
N PHE A 129 -0.35 5.58 -13.96
CA PHE A 129 -1.45 4.76 -14.48
C PHE A 129 -1.21 4.37 -15.95
N TYR A 130 -1.70 3.19 -16.33
CA TYR A 130 -1.74 2.78 -17.74
C TYR A 130 -2.68 3.67 -18.55
N ASP A 131 -3.90 3.92 -18.04
CA ASP A 131 -4.81 4.93 -18.59
C ASP A 131 -4.67 6.23 -17.78
N PRO A 132 -4.12 7.31 -18.39
CA PRO A 132 -3.95 8.59 -17.71
C PRO A 132 -5.26 9.19 -17.16
N LYS A 133 -6.42 8.80 -17.70
CA LYS A 133 -7.74 9.29 -17.27
C LYS A 133 -8.09 8.85 -15.84
N VAL A 134 -7.44 7.82 -15.32
CA VAL A 134 -7.58 7.39 -13.91
C VAL A 134 -7.07 8.46 -12.94
N ALA A 135 -6.15 9.33 -13.38
CA ALA A 135 -5.68 10.49 -12.63
C ALA A 135 -6.73 11.61 -12.65
N THR A 136 -7.83 11.43 -11.92
CA THR A 136 -8.89 12.43 -11.80
C THR A 136 -8.39 13.75 -11.21
N ASP A 137 -9.17 14.82 -11.38
CA ASP A 137 -8.83 16.13 -10.81
C ASP A 137 -8.71 16.06 -9.28
N GLU A 138 -9.57 15.30 -8.61
CA GLU A 138 -9.54 15.10 -7.17
C GLU A 138 -8.26 14.37 -6.72
N LEU A 139 -7.79 13.37 -7.48
CA LEU A 139 -6.55 12.68 -7.18
C LEU A 139 -5.35 13.61 -7.37
N VAL A 140 -5.32 14.37 -8.46
CA VAL A 140 -4.26 15.36 -8.73
C VAL A 140 -4.22 16.43 -7.64
N ASP A 141 -5.38 16.93 -7.18
CA ASP A 141 -5.47 17.91 -6.11
C ASP A 141 -4.95 17.35 -4.79
N ARG A 142 -5.31 16.12 -4.44
CA ARG A 142 -4.78 15.41 -3.26
C ARG A 142 -3.26 15.28 -3.33
N VAL A 143 -2.72 14.84 -4.46
CA VAL A 143 -1.26 14.70 -4.65
C VAL A 143 -0.57 16.06 -4.57
N PHE A 144 -1.17 17.11 -5.15
CA PHE A 144 -0.65 18.47 -5.08
C PHE A 144 -0.62 19.01 -3.65
N GLU A 145 -1.66 18.79 -2.86
CA GLU A 145 -1.71 19.16 -1.45
C GLU A 145 -0.63 18.43 -0.63
N ILE A 146 -0.52 17.12 -0.80
CA ILE A 146 0.51 16.30 -0.13
C ILE A 146 1.91 16.82 -0.51
N ALA A 147 2.17 17.04 -1.79
CA ALA A 147 3.46 17.50 -2.29
C ALA A 147 3.83 18.93 -1.82
N ASN A 148 2.85 19.74 -1.45
CA ASN A 148 3.07 21.11 -0.96
C ASN A 148 2.98 21.22 0.57
N ASN A 149 2.53 20.19 1.27
CA ASN A 149 2.54 20.14 2.73
C ASN A 149 3.90 19.64 3.23
N ARG A 150 4.57 20.47 4.03
CA ARG A 150 5.93 20.18 4.54
C ARG A 150 5.99 18.90 5.37
N ILE A 151 4.97 18.64 6.21
CA ILE A 151 4.93 17.46 7.07
C ILE A 151 4.65 16.20 6.24
N SER A 152 3.74 16.29 5.28
CA SER A 152 3.40 15.18 4.37
C SER A 152 4.60 14.75 3.53
N ILE A 153 5.41 15.69 3.03
CA ILE A 153 6.67 15.39 2.32
C ILE A 153 7.66 14.67 3.22
N LEU A 154 7.82 15.11 4.48
CA LEU A 154 8.72 14.43 5.41
C LEU A 154 8.27 12.98 5.69
N ARG A 155 6.96 12.74 5.78
CA ARG A 155 6.39 11.39 5.91
C ARG A 155 6.65 10.56 4.66
N LEU A 156 6.37 11.11 3.49
CA LEU A 156 6.62 10.45 2.19
C LEU A 156 8.07 9.97 2.09
N LEU A 157 9.02 10.86 2.37
CA LEU A 157 10.45 10.53 2.39
C LEU A 157 10.80 9.51 3.48
N GLY A 158 10.13 9.57 4.62
CA GLY A 158 10.29 8.61 5.71
C GLY A 158 9.86 7.20 5.29
N TYR A 159 8.69 7.07 4.64
CA TYR A 159 8.21 5.79 4.12
C TYR A 159 9.10 5.26 3.00
N ALA A 160 9.53 6.11 2.04
CA ALA A 160 10.45 5.71 0.99
C ALA A 160 11.76 5.14 1.55
N LYS A 161 12.39 5.85 2.50
CA LYS A 161 13.60 5.36 3.20
C LYS A 161 13.35 4.08 3.98
N SER A 162 12.17 3.96 4.58
CA SER A 162 11.78 2.77 5.33
C SER A 162 11.57 1.58 4.40
N ALA A 163 10.94 1.76 3.24
CA ALA A 163 10.75 0.71 2.25
C ALA A 163 12.10 0.13 1.79
N ILE A 164 13.07 0.99 1.47
CA ILE A 164 14.43 0.56 1.11
C ILE A 164 15.09 -0.23 2.25
N ARG A 165 14.96 0.26 3.50
CA ARG A 165 15.56 -0.38 4.69
C ARG A 165 14.97 -1.76 4.97
N HIS A 166 13.67 -1.93 4.72
CA HIS A 166 12.94 -3.16 4.95
C HIS A 166 12.74 -3.95 3.65
N ASN A 167 13.72 -3.90 2.74
CA ASN A 167 13.69 -4.69 1.52
C ASN A 167 13.52 -6.19 1.84
N MET A 168 12.59 -6.83 1.15
CA MET A 168 12.13 -8.18 1.44
C MET A 168 12.84 -9.29 0.66
N ALA A 169 13.85 -8.97 -0.16
CA ALA A 169 14.54 -9.95 -1.02
C ALA A 169 15.04 -11.19 -0.26
N ASN A 170 15.56 -10.99 0.95
CA ASN A 170 16.05 -12.08 1.80
C ASN A 170 14.96 -12.76 2.63
N ASP A 171 13.77 -12.20 2.71
CA ASP A 171 12.68 -12.66 3.56
C ASP A 171 11.54 -13.34 2.78
N ILE A 172 11.28 -12.93 1.53
CA ILE A 172 10.28 -13.55 0.65
C ILE A 172 10.46 -15.07 0.56
N PRO A 173 11.68 -15.64 0.39
CA PRO A 173 11.85 -17.09 0.34
C PRO A 173 11.43 -17.84 1.62
N LYS A 174 11.23 -17.12 2.73
CA LYS A 174 10.80 -17.68 4.03
C LYS A 174 9.28 -17.67 4.20
N ILE A 175 8.56 -16.94 3.34
CA ILE A 175 7.10 -16.87 3.36
C ILE A 175 6.55 -18.14 2.75
N THR A 176 5.89 -18.97 3.57
CA THR A 176 5.31 -20.26 3.17
C THR A 176 3.80 -20.20 2.96
N LYS A 177 3.20 -19.05 3.14
CA LYS A 177 1.75 -18.87 2.97
C LYS A 177 1.36 -18.84 1.49
N PRO A 178 0.19 -19.38 1.13
CA PRO A 178 -0.34 -19.23 -0.22
C PRO A 178 -0.30 -17.76 -0.66
N THR A 179 0.35 -17.49 -1.78
CA THR A 179 0.53 -16.12 -2.25
C THR A 179 0.12 -16.02 -3.73
N CYS A 180 -0.74 -15.05 -4.02
CA CYS A 180 -1.14 -14.68 -5.37
C CYS A 180 -0.52 -13.34 -5.74
N LEU A 181 0.10 -13.25 -6.92
CA LEU A 181 0.67 -12.03 -7.47
C LEU A 181 -0.16 -11.55 -8.65
N ILE A 182 -0.63 -10.29 -8.60
CA ILE A 182 -1.38 -9.64 -9.67
C ILE A 182 -0.63 -8.39 -10.06
N TRP A 183 -0.19 -8.30 -11.31
CA TRP A 183 0.68 -7.23 -11.77
C TRP A 183 0.26 -6.67 -13.13
N GLY A 184 0.36 -5.35 -13.29
CA GLY A 184 0.29 -4.72 -14.60
C GLY A 184 1.59 -4.99 -15.38
N ALA A 185 1.46 -5.41 -16.65
CA ALA A 185 2.64 -5.67 -17.49
C ALA A 185 3.48 -4.40 -17.75
N GLU A 186 2.82 -3.24 -17.74
CA GLU A 186 3.42 -1.92 -17.96
C GLU A 186 3.61 -1.12 -16.65
N ASP A 187 3.60 -1.79 -15.49
CA ASP A 187 3.84 -1.12 -14.21
C ASP A 187 5.25 -0.51 -14.18
N LYS A 188 5.31 0.82 -14.12
CA LYS A 188 6.55 1.60 -14.07
C LYS A 188 6.97 1.96 -12.64
N VAL A 189 6.08 1.76 -11.68
CA VAL A 189 6.33 2.09 -10.25
C VAL A 189 6.99 0.91 -9.56
N THR A 190 6.40 -0.27 -9.74
CA THR A 190 6.92 -1.54 -9.24
C THR A 190 6.98 -2.52 -10.43
N PRO A 191 8.04 -2.49 -11.25
CA PRO A 191 8.08 -3.25 -12.49
C PRO A 191 7.99 -4.76 -12.27
N PRO A 192 7.26 -5.52 -13.13
CA PRO A 192 7.03 -6.95 -12.92
C PRO A 192 8.27 -7.84 -13.10
N HIS A 193 9.37 -7.27 -13.56
CA HIS A 193 10.64 -8.00 -13.75
C HIS A 193 11.55 -8.01 -12.50
N VAL A 194 11.11 -7.40 -11.42
CA VAL A 194 11.84 -7.28 -10.13
C VAL A 194 11.63 -8.50 -9.26
#